data_dd7bb05dcb29fb33bb4b136246140b6f
#
_entry.id   dd7bb05dcb29fb33bb4b136246140b6f
#
_cell.length_a   1.000
_cell.length_b   1.000
_cell.length_c   1.000
_cell.angle_alpha   90.00
_cell.angle_beta   90.00
_cell.angle_gamma   90.00
#
_symmetry.space_group_name_H-M   'P 1'
#
loop_
_entity.id
_entity.type
_entity.pdbx_description
1 polymer ?
#
loop_
_entity_poly.entity_id
_entity_poly.type
_entity_poly.pdbx_seq_one_letter_code
_entity_poly.pdbx_strand_id
1 'polypeptide(L)'
;MRIVVDTNIVFSAILNSQSLIGQILLYSDKTIKFYSPRFLQTEIQNHISKIKKLTNLNDSEIYELIDLLYDKINFISEELIPKETLSIADELTKGVDFDDVMFIALALHLKCKLWTGDKLLMKSLQQKGFKRFVTTKELKEIQKK
;
A
#
# COMPACT_ATOMS: atom_id res chain seq x y z
N MET A 1 4.47 -9.33 -11.97
CA MET A 1 4.88 -9.15 -10.56
C MET A 1 3.72 -8.54 -9.78
N ARG A 2 3.35 -9.16 -8.67
CA ARG A 2 2.27 -8.65 -7.81
C ARG A 2 2.89 -7.98 -6.58
N ILE A 3 2.36 -6.81 -6.22
CA ILE A 3 2.84 -6.02 -5.09
C ILE A 3 1.63 -5.54 -4.30
N VAL A 4 1.65 -5.75 -2.99
CA VAL A 4 0.67 -5.13 -2.09
C VAL A 4 1.17 -3.75 -1.70
N VAL A 5 0.32 -2.74 -1.81
CA VAL A 5 0.64 -1.36 -1.41
C VAL A 5 -0.07 -1.04 -0.10
N ASP A 6 0.62 -0.35 0.80
CA ASP A 6 -0.01 0.11 2.03
C ASP A 6 -0.61 1.51 1.88
N THR A 7 -1.38 1.92 2.87
CA THR A 7 -2.07 3.22 2.85
C THR A 7 -1.09 4.38 2.73
N ASN A 8 0.05 4.31 3.40
CA ASN A 8 1.03 5.40 3.41
C ASN A 8 1.61 5.65 2.03
N ILE A 9 1.80 4.62 1.22
CA ILE A 9 2.27 4.75 -0.16
C ILE A 9 1.24 5.54 -0.99
N VAL A 10 -0.02 5.14 -0.93
CA VAL A 10 -1.09 5.82 -1.67
C VAL A 10 -1.28 7.26 -1.15
N PHE A 11 -1.25 7.44 0.17
CA PHE A 11 -1.36 8.76 0.79
C PHE A 11 -0.24 9.69 0.28
N SER A 12 1.01 9.20 0.22
CA SER A 12 2.14 9.96 -0.32
C SER A 12 1.93 10.36 -1.79
N ALA A 13 1.36 9.45 -2.58
CA ALA A 13 1.05 9.73 -3.99
C ALA A 13 -0.01 10.82 -4.14
N ILE A 14 -0.99 10.84 -3.24
CA ILE A 14 -2.04 11.88 -3.24
C ILE A 14 -1.45 13.23 -2.85
N LEU A 15 -0.59 13.26 -1.84
CA LEU A 15 0.04 14.49 -1.38
C LEU A 15 0.96 15.10 -2.45
N ASN A 16 1.61 14.28 -3.24
CA ASN A 16 2.48 14.73 -4.33
C ASN A 16 2.51 13.69 -5.44
N SER A 17 1.63 13.87 -6.42
CA SER A 17 1.53 12.95 -7.57
C SER A 17 2.77 12.98 -8.48
N GLN A 18 3.59 14.01 -8.37
CA GLN A 18 4.83 14.15 -9.15
C GLN A 18 6.02 13.49 -8.44
N SER A 19 5.84 13.02 -7.21
CA SER A 19 6.89 12.29 -6.49
C SER A 19 7.20 10.96 -7.20
N LEU A 20 8.32 10.35 -6.84
CA LEU A 20 8.70 9.05 -7.39
C LEU A 20 7.62 8.00 -7.09
N ILE A 21 7.06 8.00 -5.88
CA ILE A 21 5.97 7.11 -5.49
C ILE A 21 4.75 7.33 -6.40
N GLY A 22 4.36 8.58 -6.58
CA GLY A 22 3.22 8.94 -7.43
C GLY A 22 3.42 8.49 -8.88
N GLN A 23 4.61 8.72 -9.42
CA GLN A 23 4.93 8.32 -10.79
C GLN A 23 4.91 6.79 -10.96
N ILE A 24 5.45 6.06 -9.99
CA ILE A 24 5.44 4.60 -10.04
C ILE A 24 4.00 4.07 -10.09
N LEU A 25 3.13 4.60 -9.22
CA LEU A 25 1.73 4.15 -9.20
C LEU A 25 0.98 4.53 -10.46
N LEU A 26 1.10 5.78 -10.91
CA LEU A 26 0.31 6.31 -12.03
C LEU A 26 0.76 5.77 -13.38
N TYR A 27 2.04 5.54 -13.54
CA TYR A 27 2.61 5.18 -14.85
C TYR A 27 3.14 3.74 -14.92
N SER A 28 2.77 2.90 -13.95
CA SER A 28 3.13 1.48 -14.01
C SER A 28 2.43 0.80 -15.20
N ASP A 29 3.15 -0.09 -15.83
CA ASP A 29 2.61 -0.90 -16.91
C ASP A 29 2.15 -2.27 -16.38
N LYS A 30 1.87 -3.20 -17.30
CA LYS A 30 1.38 -4.54 -16.95
C LYS A 30 2.39 -5.44 -16.23
N THR A 31 3.65 -5.03 -16.16
CA THR A 31 4.68 -5.84 -15.49
C THR A 31 4.52 -5.83 -13.97
N ILE A 32 3.94 -4.77 -13.42
CA ILE A 32 3.67 -4.66 -12.00
C ILE A 32 2.16 -4.49 -11.79
N LYS A 33 1.57 -5.40 -11.00
CA LYS A 33 0.17 -5.31 -10.60
C LYS A 33 0.10 -5.00 -9.13
N PHE A 34 -0.58 -3.92 -8.78
CA PHE A 34 -0.74 -3.49 -7.40
C PHE A 34 -2.03 -4.04 -6.81
N TYR A 35 -1.95 -4.45 -5.55
CA TYR A 35 -3.07 -5.00 -4.78
C TYR A 35 -3.14 -4.32 -3.43
N SER A 36 -4.33 -4.23 -2.89
CA SER A 36 -4.55 -3.70 -1.54
C SER A 36 -5.82 -4.29 -0.95
N PRO A 37 -5.91 -4.43 0.38
CA PRO A 37 -7.22 -4.71 0.99
C PRO A 37 -8.12 -3.48 0.84
N ARG A 38 -9.42 -3.69 0.87
CA ARG A 38 -10.40 -2.60 0.78
C ARG A 38 -10.27 -1.60 1.93
N PHE A 39 -9.71 -2.04 3.02
CA PHE A 39 -9.45 -1.20 4.20
C PHE A 39 -8.66 0.07 3.86
N LEU A 40 -7.79 0.02 2.85
CA LEU A 40 -7.04 1.19 2.38
C LEU A 40 -8.00 2.33 2.01
N GLN A 41 -9.09 2.02 1.33
CA GLN A 41 -10.07 3.04 0.91
C GLN A 41 -10.69 3.73 2.13
N THR A 42 -10.99 2.96 3.18
CA THR A 42 -11.51 3.49 4.43
C THR A 42 -10.50 4.43 5.10
N GLU A 43 -9.24 4.01 5.14
CA GLU A 43 -8.19 4.83 5.75
C GLU A 43 -7.97 6.15 4.98
N ILE A 44 -7.96 6.10 3.66
CA ILE A 44 -7.81 7.31 2.84
C ILE A 44 -9.00 8.25 3.08
N GLN A 45 -10.23 7.71 3.12
CA GLN A 45 -11.42 8.52 3.38
C GLN A 45 -11.35 9.18 4.75
N ASN A 46 -10.85 8.49 5.76
CA ASN A 46 -10.70 9.04 7.10
C ASN A 46 -9.68 10.19 7.16
N HIS A 47 -8.78 10.26 6.19
CA HIS A 47 -7.74 11.30 6.13
C HIS A 47 -8.00 12.38 5.08
N ILE A 48 -9.19 12.43 4.50
CA ILE A 48 -9.52 13.43 3.46
C ILE A 48 -9.31 14.86 3.96
N SER A 49 -9.72 15.16 5.19
CA SER A 49 -9.53 16.51 5.76
C SER A 49 -8.06 16.89 5.85
N LYS A 50 -7.22 15.93 6.22
CA LYS A 50 -5.76 16.13 6.29
C LYS A 50 -5.16 16.36 4.90
N ILE A 51 -5.63 15.61 3.92
CA ILE A 51 -5.21 15.76 2.52
C ILE A 51 -5.52 17.17 2.03
N LYS A 52 -6.74 17.67 2.30
CA LYS A 52 -7.16 19.01 1.92
C LYS A 52 -6.26 20.09 2.52
N LYS A 53 -5.83 19.89 3.77
CA LYS A 53 -4.94 20.84 4.46
C LYS A 53 -3.53 20.83 3.92
N LEU A 54 -3.05 19.67 3.47
CA LEU A 54 -1.66 19.48 3.05
C LEU A 54 -1.45 19.70 1.57
N THR A 55 -2.51 19.80 0.78
CA THR A 55 -2.43 20.04 -0.67
C THR A 55 -3.10 21.37 -1.01
N ASN A 56 -2.78 21.90 -2.19
CA ASN A 56 -3.46 23.08 -2.74
C ASN A 56 -4.60 22.67 -3.69
N LEU A 57 -4.99 21.39 -3.64
CA LEU A 57 -6.03 20.87 -4.51
C LEU A 57 -7.41 21.11 -3.92
N ASN A 58 -8.39 21.37 -4.79
CA ASN A 58 -9.78 21.42 -4.36
C ASN A 58 -10.36 20.00 -4.26
N ASP A 59 -11.59 19.88 -3.76
CA ASP A 59 -12.22 18.56 -3.55
C ASP A 59 -12.31 17.76 -4.84
N SER A 60 -12.70 18.39 -5.94
CA SER A 60 -12.83 17.74 -7.24
C SER A 60 -11.49 17.17 -7.70
N GLU A 61 -10.42 17.94 -7.57
CA GLU A 61 -9.07 17.52 -7.96
C GLU A 61 -8.58 16.36 -7.10
N ILE A 62 -8.85 16.39 -5.80
CA ILE A 62 -8.45 15.31 -4.88
C ILE A 62 -9.14 14.01 -5.28
N TYR A 63 -10.46 14.04 -5.47
CA TYR A 63 -11.22 12.82 -5.80
C TYR A 63 -10.87 12.30 -7.19
N GLU A 64 -10.60 13.18 -8.14
CA GLU A 64 -10.12 12.79 -9.47
C GLU A 64 -8.78 12.05 -9.38
N LEU A 65 -7.84 12.58 -8.60
CA LEU A 65 -6.54 11.95 -8.39
C LEU A 65 -6.68 10.60 -7.69
N ILE A 66 -7.54 10.52 -6.66
CA ILE A 66 -7.81 9.25 -5.97
C ILE A 66 -8.34 8.21 -6.95
N ASP A 67 -9.28 8.59 -7.82
CA ASP A 67 -9.84 7.67 -8.81
C ASP A 67 -8.76 7.16 -9.77
N LEU A 68 -7.87 8.03 -10.22
CA LEU A 68 -6.75 7.63 -11.09
C LEU A 68 -5.82 6.62 -10.41
N LEU A 69 -5.52 6.86 -9.13
CA LEU A 69 -4.67 5.97 -8.35
C LEU A 69 -5.37 4.62 -8.11
N TYR A 70 -6.65 4.65 -7.75
CA TYR A 70 -7.41 3.43 -7.47
C TYR A 70 -7.58 2.56 -8.72
N ASP A 71 -7.61 3.16 -9.91
CA ASP A 71 -7.64 2.40 -11.16
C ASP A 71 -6.41 1.50 -11.33
N LYS A 72 -5.30 1.85 -10.69
CA LYS A 72 -4.06 1.08 -10.75
C LYS A 72 -3.98 -0.02 -9.70
N ILE A 73 -4.95 -0.08 -8.78
CA ILE A 73 -4.90 -0.99 -7.65
C ILE A 73 -6.07 -1.98 -7.74
N ASN A 74 -5.74 -3.25 -7.57
CA ASN A 74 -6.74 -4.31 -7.46
C ASN A 74 -7.11 -4.47 -5.98
N PHE A 75 -8.31 -4.07 -5.60
CA PHE A 75 -8.77 -4.18 -4.23
C PHE A 75 -9.34 -5.56 -3.96
N ILE A 76 -8.88 -6.17 -2.88
CA ILE A 76 -9.28 -7.53 -2.49
C ILE A 76 -10.10 -7.42 -1.21
N SER A 77 -11.25 -8.09 -1.19
CA SER A 77 -12.07 -8.17 0.03
C SER A 77 -11.33 -8.95 1.10
N GLU A 78 -11.28 -8.42 2.32
CA GLU A 78 -10.62 -9.06 3.46
C GLU A 78 -11.25 -10.41 3.78
N GLU A 79 -12.52 -10.59 3.43
CA GLU A 79 -13.24 -11.86 3.64
C GLU A 79 -12.62 -13.02 2.86
N LEU A 80 -11.87 -12.73 1.80
CA LEU A 80 -11.21 -13.76 1.00
C LEU A 80 -9.92 -14.28 1.65
N ILE A 81 -9.43 -13.60 2.69
CA ILE A 81 -8.20 -14.00 3.38
C ILE A 81 -8.56 -15.05 4.42
N PRO A 82 -7.95 -16.27 4.36
CA PRO A 82 -8.22 -17.31 5.34
C PRO A 82 -7.91 -16.87 6.77
N LYS A 83 -8.69 -17.37 7.72
CA LYS A 83 -8.49 -17.09 9.15
C LYS A 83 -7.09 -17.45 9.64
N GLU A 84 -6.54 -18.53 9.12
CA GLU A 84 -5.19 -18.98 9.46
C GLU A 84 -4.14 -17.96 9.03
N THR A 85 -4.31 -17.39 7.85
CA THR A 85 -3.42 -16.33 7.33
C THR A 85 -3.53 -15.07 8.18
N LEU A 86 -4.74 -14.69 8.57
CA LEU A 86 -4.97 -13.56 9.48
C LEU A 86 -4.30 -13.77 10.82
N SER A 87 -4.36 -14.99 11.37
CA SER A 87 -3.70 -15.33 12.64
C SER A 87 -2.18 -15.17 12.52
N ILE A 88 -1.59 -15.64 11.44
CA ILE A 88 -0.15 -15.50 11.21
C ILE A 88 0.23 -14.01 11.13
N ALA A 89 -0.54 -13.23 10.37
CA ALA A 89 -0.30 -11.80 10.23
C ALA A 89 -0.43 -11.08 11.58
N ASP A 90 -1.42 -11.43 12.38
CA ASP A 90 -1.64 -10.87 13.70
C ASP A 90 -0.44 -11.15 14.62
N GLU A 91 0.08 -12.36 14.59
CA GLU A 91 1.26 -12.74 15.37
C GLU A 91 2.50 -11.95 14.92
N LEU A 92 2.70 -11.81 13.61
CA LEU A 92 3.83 -11.07 13.05
C LEU A 92 3.78 -9.58 13.40
N THR A 93 2.59 -9.02 13.51
CA THR A 93 2.40 -7.59 13.75
C THR A 93 2.20 -7.22 15.21
N LYS A 94 2.34 -8.16 16.13
CA LYS A 94 2.31 -7.87 17.57
C LYS A 94 3.36 -6.83 17.93
N GLY A 95 2.93 -5.78 18.62
CA GLY A 95 3.81 -4.69 19.01
C GLY A 95 3.97 -3.59 17.96
N VAL A 96 3.31 -3.72 16.81
CA VAL A 96 3.22 -2.67 15.78
C VAL A 96 1.75 -2.30 15.57
N ASP A 97 1.48 -1.36 14.69
CA ASP A 97 0.14 -0.84 14.47
C ASP A 97 -0.81 -1.94 14.00
N PHE A 98 -1.97 -2.03 14.64
CA PHE A 98 -3.03 -2.98 14.28
C PHE A 98 -3.46 -2.85 12.82
N ASP A 99 -3.46 -1.63 12.27
CA ASP A 99 -3.88 -1.38 10.89
C ASP A 99 -2.97 -2.08 9.88
N ASP A 100 -1.74 -2.43 10.26
CA ASP A 100 -0.80 -3.12 9.38
C ASP A 100 -1.14 -4.58 9.15
N VAL A 101 -1.96 -5.18 10.05
CA VAL A 101 -2.32 -6.61 9.99
C VAL A 101 -2.90 -7.00 8.63
N MET A 102 -3.84 -6.20 8.11
CA MET A 102 -4.54 -6.52 6.87
C MET A 102 -3.62 -6.50 5.66
N PHE A 103 -2.66 -5.58 5.63
CA PHE A 103 -1.69 -5.50 4.52
C PHE A 103 -0.72 -6.68 4.53
N ILE A 104 -0.25 -7.06 5.70
CA ILE A 104 0.62 -8.23 5.86
C ILE A 104 -0.16 -9.51 5.52
N ALA A 105 -1.41 -9.63 5.99
CA ALA A 105 -2.25 -10.79 5.69
C ALA A 105 -2.46 -10.94 4.19
N LEU A 106 -2.73 -9.84 3.48
CA LEU A 106 -2.92 -9.89 2.03
C LEU A 106 -1.62 -10.30 1.32
N ALA A 107 -0.47 -9.76 1.73
CA ALA A 107 0.82 -10.13 1.16
C ALA A 107 1.11 -11.63 1.35
N LEU A 108 0.81 -12.16 2.54
CA LEU A 108 0.93 -13.60 2.82
C LEU A 108 0.00 -14.41 1.93
N HIS A 109 -1.25 -14.00 1.83
CA HIS A 109 -2.27 -14.69 1.04
C HIS A 109 -1.91 -14.74 -0.45
N LEU A 110 -1.46 -13.64 -1.00
CA LEU A 110 -1.06 -13.54 -2.40
C LEU A 110 0.36 -14.03 -2.66
N LYS A 111 1.12 -14.34 -1.61
CA LYS A 111 2.52 -14.78 -1.69
C LYS A 111 3.38 -13.78 -2.47
N CYS A 112 3.24 -12.52 -2.16
CA CYS A 112 3.94 -11.44 -2.83
C CYS A 112 4.57 -10.47 -1.83
N LYS A 113 5.26 -9.45 -2.36
CA LYS A 113 5.94 -8.45 -1.54
C LYS A 113 5.00 -7.31 -1.16
N LEU A 114 5.29 -6.66 -0.04
CA LEU A 114 4.63 -5.45 0.42
C LEU A 114 5.52 -4.25 0.13
N TRP A 115 4.93 -3.24 -0.50
CA TRP A 115 5.56 -1.96 -0.73
C TRP A 115 5.12 -1.01 0.38
N THR A 116 6.05 -0.66 1.26
CA THR A 116 5.82 0.24 2.38
C THR A 116 7.02 1.17 2.55
N GLY A 117 6.78 2.35 3.10
CA GLY A 117 7.82 3.28 3.52
C GLY A 117 8.11 3.21 5.01
N ASP A 118 7.40 2.35 5.75
CA ASP A 118 7.53 2.24 7.20
C ASP A 118 8.72 1.36 7.57
N LYS A 119 9.86 1.99 7.87
CA LYS A 119 11.10 1.29 8.21
C LYS A 119 11.02 0.53 9.52
N LEU A 120 10.24 1.02 10.49
CA LEU A 120 10.05 0.33 11.76
C LEU A 120 9.28 -0.98 11.56
N LEU A 121 8.22 -0.91 10.74
CA LEU A 121 7.45 -2.09 10.39
C LEU A 121 8.34 -3.13 9.71
N MET A 122 9.10 -2.72 8.70
CA MET A 122 10.01 -3.60 7.96
C MET A 122 10.99 -4.28 8.90
N LYS A 123 11.66 -3.50 9.75
CA LYS A 123 12.65 -4.02 10.69
C LYS A 123 12.03 -5.01 11.67
N SER A 124 10.88 -4.66 12.23
CA SER A 124 10.17 -5.50 13.20
C SER A 124 9.78 -6.86 12.59
N LEU A 125 9.22 -6.84 11.38
CA LEU A 125 8.77 -8.07 10.73
C LEU A 125 9.93 -8.90 10.20
N GLN A 126 11.00 -8.27 9.73
CA GLN A 126 12.20 -8.99 9.30
C GLN A 126 12.82 -9.78 10.46
N GLN A 127 12.81 -9.23 11.67
CA GLN A 127 13.27 -9.92 12.87
C GLN A 127 12.41 -11.15 13.20
N LYS A 128 11.14 -11.13 12.79
CA LYS A 128 10.20 -12.23 12.99
C LYS A 128 10.14 -13.20 11.81
N GLY A 129 11.00 -13.00 10.81
CA GLY A 129 11.10 -13.90 9.67
C GLY A 129 10.31 -13.51 8.43
N PHE A 130 9.54 -12.43 8.47
CA PHE A 130 8.85 -11.93 7.28
C PHE A 130 9.75 -10.92 6.55
N LYS A 131 10.21 -11.29 5.36
CA LYS A 131 11.19 -10.50 4.59
C LYS A 131 10.69 -10.07 3.22
N ARG A 132 9.40 -10.19 2.96
CA ARG A 132 8.81 -9.92 1.64
C ARG A 132 8.45 -8.45 1.48
N PHE A 133 9.46 -7.60 1.43
CA PHE A 133 9.30 -6.17 1.21
C PHE A 133 9.94 -5.76 -0.10
N VAL A 134 9.40 -4.71 -0.70
CA VAL A 134 10.01 -4.05 -1.86
C VAL A 134 10.08 -2.55 -1.55
N THR A 135 11.21 -1.95 -1.92
CA THR A 135 11.41 -0.51 -1.73
C THR A 135 11.00 0.27 -2.98
N THR A 136 10.78 1.57 -2.80
CA THR A 136 10.50 2.48 -3.92
C THR A 136 11.65 2.46 -4.93
N LYS A 137 12.88 2.42 -4.43
CA LYS A 137 14.08 2.36 -5.29
C LYS A 137 14.09 1.09 -6.14
N GLU A 138 13.77 -0.06 -5.53
CA GLU A 138 13.72 -1.34 -6.25
C GLU A 138 12.65 -1.33 -7.33
N LEU A 139 11.47 -0.76 -7.05
CA LEU A 139 10.39 -0.65 -8.03
C LEU A 139 10.77 0.27 -9.19
N LYS A 140 11.47 1.37 -8.91
CA LYS A 140 11.97 2.26 -9.96
C LYS A 140 12.91 1.50 -10.91
N GLU A 141 13.82 0.70 -10.37
CA GLU A 141 14.75 -0.08 -11.18
C GLU A 141 14.02 -1.12 -12.05
N ILE A 142 12.98 -1.76 -11.50
CA ILE A 142 12.18 -2.73 -12.25
C ILE A 142 11.47 -2.05 -13.43
N GLN A 143 10.92 -0.85 -13.23
CA GLN A 143 10.20 -0.13 -14.28
C GLN A 143 11.10 0.35 -15.42
N LYS A 144 12.39 0.56 -15.17
CA LYS A 144 13.35 0.97 -16.20
C LYS A 144 13.66 -0.13 -17.21
N LYS A 145 13.38 -1.35 -16.87
CA LYS A 145 13.63 -2.50 -17.74
C LYS A 145 12.40 -2.81 -18.58
#